data_e0bb600a3ca533cc3b9a0774e7ca479e
#
_entry.id   e0bb600a3ca533cc3b9a0774e7ca479e
#
_cell.length_a   1.000
_cell.length_b   1.000
_cell.length_c   1.000
_cell.angle_alpha   90.00
_cell.angle_beta   90.00
_cell.angle_gamma   90.00
#
_symmetry.space_group_name_H-M   'P 1'
#
loop_
_entity.id
_entity.type
_entity.pdbx_description
1 polymer ?
#
loop_
_entity_poly.entity_id
_entity_poly.type
_entity_poly.pdbx_seq_one_letter_code
_entity_poly.pdbx_strand_id
1 'polypeptide(L)'
;MEYKFSDRVLTLKPSAIREIFKYAADPSYVSLSAGNPAPEAFPSKQLAAISAKLMEEEPILALQYSTTEGYPPLLKHLKEYMKASRNIGTEDDGVLVTSGAQQIMDLFTKSILNEGETVICEAPSFIGSLNDFRSYKAKLVGIPMDTDGMNMEALEKALETEKNVKFIYTIPNFQNPSGITMSLEKRHRLYELAKAHDVMILEDNPYGDLYYEGEPLPSIKSFDTDGIVIYAGSFSKVISPGMRVGYAIGPKPVLAKMTVCKQGQDVHTNIWSQVLCYRFMTEYDFDAHLAGLRKIYTKKRALLLDLMEKHLAPYITWDPFNGGLFAWCHLPKGVDMMEFVQKALEKKVCVVPGTAFLTDENEPCDAFRINFSTPTDEQLTKGITLLGETIREMVEK
;
A
#
# COMPACT_ATOMS: atom_id res chain seq x y z
N MET A 1 1.09 -34.90 18.84
CA MET A 1 1.30 -34.99 17.37
C MET A 1 2.14 -33.78 16.98
N GLU A 2 3.29 -33.97 16.39
CA GLU A 2 4.10 -32.87 15.87
C GLU A 2 3.66 -32.57 14.45
N TYR A 3 3.26 -31.31 14.17
CA TYR A 3 2.80 -30.90 12.86
C TYR A 3 3.98 -30.55 11.95
N LYS A 4 3.99 -31.12 10.75
CA LYS A 4 4.97 -30.79 9.70
C LYS A 4 4.36 -29.77 8.76
N PHE A 5 4.87 -28.56 8.80
CA PHE A 5 4.44 -27.49 7.90
C PHE A 5 5.22 -27.51 6.59
N SER A 6 4.65 -26.91 5.55
CA SER A 6 5.36 -26.75 4.28
C SER A 6 6.49 -25.72 4.42
N ASP A 7 7.57 -25.89 3.66
CA ASP A 7 8.71 -24.96 3.65
C ASP A 7 8.29 -23.51 3.33
N ARG A 8 7.22 -23.34 2.56
CA ARG A 8 6.68 -22.00 2.21
C ARG A 8 6.22 -21.21 3.43
N VAL A 9 5.63 -21.85 4.43
CA VAL A 9 5.15 -21.16 5.63
C VAL A 9 6.19 -21.14 6.75
N LEU A 10 7.20 -22.02 6.72
CA LEU A 10 8.28 -22.01 7.71
C LEU A 10 9.20 -20.79 7.57
N THR A 11 9.28 -20.20 6.36
CA THR A 11 10.05 -18.97 6.11
C THR A 11 9.30 -17.70 6.54
N LEU A 12 7.97 -17.80 6.73
CA LEU A 12 7.16 -16.66 7.17
C LEU A 12 7.27 -16.51 8.70
N LYS A 13 7.93 -15.45 9.13
CA LYS A 13 7.94 -15.08 10.55
C LYS A 13 6.67 -14.28 10.88
N PRO A 14 6.09 -14.45 12.09
CA PRO A 14 5.11 -13.49 12.59
C PRO A 14 5.77 -12.11 12.58
N SER A 15 5.23 -11.17 11.81
CA SER A 15 5.87 -9.88 11.69
C SER A 15 5.92 -9.18 13.05
N ALA A 16 7.01 -8.45 13.35
CA ALA A 16 7.13 -7.58 14.53
C ALA A 16 5.96 -6.60 14.63
N ILE A 17 5.38 -6.21 13.49
CA ILE A 17 4.16 -5.42 13.39
C ILE A 17 2.97 -6.12 14.07
N ARG A 18 2.86 -7.45 13.99
CA ARG A 18 1.73 -8.18 14.59
C ARG A 18 1.72 -8.09 16.11
N GLU A 19 2.88 -8.08 16.74
CA GLU A 19 2.99 -7.87 18.19
C GLU A 19 2.55 -6.44 18.55
N ILE A 20 2.98 -5.44 17.75
CA ILE A 20 2.60 -4.04 17.94
C ILE A 20 1.09 -3.85 17.71
N PHE A 21 0.48 -4.55 16.74
CA PHE A 21 -0.97 -4.49 16.52
C PHE A 21 -1.80 -5.02 17.69
N LYS A 22 -1.27 -5.90 18.53
CA LYS A 22 -1.97 -6.32 19.76
C LYS A 22 -2.16 -5.13 20.69
N TYR A 23 -1.14 -4.27 20.83
CA TYR A 23 -1.24 -3.04 21.61
C TYR A 23 -2.10 -1.97 20.93
N ALA A 24 -2.08 -1.92 19.60
CA ALA A 24 -2.90 -0.98 18.84
C ALA A 24 -4.41 -1.22 18.99
N ALA A 25 -4.83 -2.42 19.38
CA ALA A 25 -6.22 -2.76 19.68
C ALA A 25 -6.64 -2.36 21.12
N ASP A 26 -5.71 -2.07 22.02
CA ASP A 26 -5.97 -1.62 23.38
C ASP A 26 -6.23 -0.10 23.39
N PRO A 27 -7.43 0.37 23.78
CA PRO A 27 -7.77 1.80 23.79
C PRO A 27 -6.93 2.64 24.77
N SER A 28 -6.15 2.02 25.68
CA SER A 28 -5.21 2.73 26.54
C SER A 28 -3.96 3.19 25.80
N TYR A 29 -3.69 2.66 24.61
CA TYR A 29 -2.57 3.04 23.75
C TYR A 29 -2.99 4.07 22.70
N VAL A 30 -2.08 4.99 22.39
CA VAL A 30 -2.17 5.83 21.19
C VAL A 30 -1.54 5.07 20.04
N SER A 31 -2.35 4.59 19.10
CA SER A 31 -1.85 3.88 17.92
C SER A 31 -1.51 4.84 16.79
N LEU A 32 -0.22 5.00 16.53
CA LEU A 32 0.33 5.66 15.33
C LEU A 32 0.88 4.61 14.33
N SER A 33 0.48 3.35 14.46
CA SER A 33 1.04 2.22 13.69
C SER A 33 0.13 1.75 12.55
N ALA A 34 -1.20 1.78 12.72
CA ALA A 34 -2.15 1.23 11.75
C ALA A 34 -2.35 2.14 10.55
N GLY A 35 -2.28 1.61 9.33
CA GLY A 35 -2.54 2.35 8.09
C GLY A 35 -4.03 2.43 7.72
N ASN A 36 -4.91 2.60 8.69
CA ASN A 36 -6.36 2.68 8.45
C ASN A 36 -6.78 4.09 8.02
N PRO A 37 -7.80 4.24 7.17
CA PRO A 37 -8.45 5.52 6.93
C PRO A 37 -9.06 6.12 8.20
N ALA A 38 -9.21 7.44 8.21
CA ALA A 38 -9.93 8.16 9.27
C ALA A 38 -11.41 7.70 9.32
N PRO A 39 -12.02 7.54 10.49
CA PRO A 39 -13.44 7.17 10.60
C PRO A 39 -14.38 8.13 9.86
N GLU A 40 -14.07 9.43 9.88
CA GLU A 40 -14.82 10.48 9.18
C GLU A 40 -14.67 10.45 7.65
N ALA A 41 -13.73 9.67 7.13
CA ALA A 41 -13.51 9.49 5.70
C ALA A 41 -14.49 8.48 5.07
N PHE A 42 -15.18 7.67 5.87
CA PHE A 42 -16.08 6.65 5.34
C PHE A 42 -17.41 7.24 4.84
N PRO A 43 -17.84 6.93 3.59
CA PRO A 43 -19.14 7.34 3.07
C PRO A 43 -20.28 6.45 3.61
N SER A 44 -20.36 6.31 4.94
CA SER A 44 -21.22 5.34 5.62
C SER A 44 -22.72 5.52 5.31
N LYS A 45 -23.19 6.76 5.19
CA LYS A 45 -24.61 7.06 4.86
C LYS A 45 -24.96 6.61 3.45
N GLN A 46 -24.10 6.88 2.48
CA GLN A 46 -24.28 6.51 1.09
C GLN A 46 -24.23 4.98 0.93
N LEU A 47 -23.25 4.33 1.56
CA LEU A 47 -23.14 2.87 1.53
C LEU A 47 -24.34 2.19 2.19
N ALA A 48 -24.88 2.74 3.29
CA ALA A 48 -26.09 2.23 3.92
C ALA A 48 -27.31 2.34 2.99
N ALA A 49 -27.49 3.47 2.30
CA ALA A 49 -28.59 3.67 1.35
C ALA A 49 -28.49 2.72 0.14
N ILE A 50 -27.29 2.60 -0.46
CA ILE A 50 -27.04 1.66 -1.57
C ILE A 50 -27.34 0.22 -1.13
N SER A 51 -26.86 -0.16 0.07
CA SER A 51 -27.04 -1.50 0.60
C SER A 51 -28.51 -1.86 0.82
N ALA A 52 -29.28 -0.96 1.42
CA ALA A 52 -30.71 -1.14 1.64
C ALA A 52 -31.45 -1.33 0.31
N LYS A 53 -31.21 -0.42 -0.65
CA LYS A 53 -31.80 -0.49 -1.99
C LYS A 53 -31.44 -1.78 -2.73
N LEU A 54 -30.17 -2.21 -2.67
CA LEU A 54 -29.71 -3.44 -3.31
C LEU A 54 -30.43 -4.67 -2.75
N MET A 55 -30.58 -4.75 -1.43
CA MET A 55 -31.24 -5.88 -0.76
C MET A 55 -32.75 -5.90 -1.01
N GLU A 56 -33.38 -4.74 -1.18
CA GLU A 56 -34.80 -4.63 -1.45
C GLU A 56 -35.15 -4.92 -2.91
N GLU A 57 -34.39 -4.34 -3.85
CA GLU A 57 -34.72 -4.38 -5.28
C GLU A 57 -34.06 -5.55 -6.05
N GLU A 58 -32.83 -5.92 -5.69
CA GLU A 58 -32.01 -6.89 -6.43
C GLU A 58 -31.29 -7.89 -5.50
N PRO A 59 -31.99 -8.55 -4.55
CA PRO A 59 -31.35 -9.42 -3.56
C PRO A 59 -30.56 -10.58 -4.18
N ILE A 60 -31.03 -11.10 -5.30
CA ILE A 60 -30.34 -12.22 -6.00
C ILE A 60 -28.98 -11.77 -6.53
N LEU A 61 -28.85 -10.54 -7.04
CA LEU A 61 -27.55 -9.99 -7.46
C LEU A 61 -26.55 -9.93 -6.29
N ALA A 62 -27.05 -9.57 -5.10
CA ALA A 62 -26.20 -9.43 -3.90
C ALA A 62 -25.81 -10.77 -3.25
N LEU A 63 -26.63 -11.81 -3.41
CA LEU A 63 -26.56 -13.05 -2.62
C LEU A 63 -26.12 -14.27 -3.46
N GLN A 64 -26.11 -14.20 -4.78
CA GLN A 64 -25.74 -15.31 -5.65
C GLN A 64 -24.26 -15.23 -6.06
N TYR A 65 -23.70 -16.35 -6.51
CA TYR A 65 -22.38 -16.40 -7.14
C TYR A 65 -22.27 -15.48 -8.35
N SER A 66 -21.05 -14.97 -8.58
CA SER A 66 -20.71 -14.09 -9.70
C SER A 66 -19.51 -14.64 -10.49
N THR A 67 -19.04 -13.89 -11.47
CA THR A 67 -17.86 -14.25 -12.26
C THR A 67 -16.58 -13.99 -11.50
N THR A 68 -15.56 -14.80 -11.75
CA THR A 68 -14.25 -14.71 -11.10
C THR A 68 -13.56 -13.38 -11.41
N GLU A 69 -13.71 -12.88 -12.63
CA GLU A 69 -13.12 -11.62 -13.09
C GLU A 69 -13.67 -10.41 -12.33
N GLY A 70 -14.91 -10.51 -11.87
CA GLY A 70 -15.61 -9.46 -11.14
C GLY A 70 -16.97 -9.10 -11.73
N TYR A 71 -17.69 -8.23 -11.06
CA TYR A 71 -19.02 -7.75 -11.46
C TYR A 71 -18.92 -6.97 -12.79
N PRO A 72 -19.57 -7.44 -13.88
CA PRO A 72 -19.36 -6.89 -15.22
C PRO A 72 -19.58 -5.38 -15.34
N PRO A 73 -20.62 -4.77 -14.70
CA PRO A 73 -20.76 -3.32 -14.73
C PRO A 73 -19.60 -2.58 -14.06
N LEU A 74 -19.03 -3.11 -12.95
CA LEU A 74 -17.86 -2.52 -12.30
C LEU A 74 -16.62 -2.62 -13.19
N LEU A 75 -16.39 -3.79 -13.81
CA LEU A 75 -15.25 -3.97 -14.74
C LEU A 75 -15.30 -2.97 -15.89
N LYS A 76 -16.47 -2.80 -16.50
CA LYS A 76 -16.67 -1.81 -17.59
C LYS A 76 -16.42 -0.39 -17.09
N HIS A 77 -17.03 -0.03 -15.97
CA HIS A 77 -16.89 1.31 -15.40
C HIS A 77 -15.45 1.64 -15.02
N LEU A 78 -14.73 0.69 -14.39
CA LEU A 78 -13.32 0.85 -14.06
C LEU A 78 -12.46 1.08 -15.30
N LYS A 79 -12.68 0.30 -16.38
CA LYS A 79 -11.95 0.48 -17.64
C LYS A 79 -12.16 1.88 -18.21
N GLU A 80 -13.41 2.35 -18.26
CA GLU A 80 -13.78 3.66 -18.78
C GLU A 80 -13.26 4.81 -17.89
N TYR A 81 -13.48 4.72 -16.58
CA TYR A 81 -13.07 5.73 -15.61
C TYR A 81 -11.54 5.89 -15.56
N MET A 82 -10.80 4.78 -15.46
CA MET A 82 -9.34 4.82 -15.38
C MET A 82 -8.71 5.31 -16.69
N LYS A 83 -9.31 4.99 -17.84
CA LYS A 83 -8.87 5.54 -19.12
C LYS A 83 -9.11 7.04 -19.21
N ALA A 84 -10.30 7.49 -18.85
CA ALA A 84 -10.68 8.90 -18.97
C ALA A 84 -9.93 9.79 -17.94
N SER A 85 -9.83 9.36 -16.69
CA SER A 85 -9.29 10.18 -15.60
C SER A 85 -7.78 10.06 -15.41
N ARG A 86 -7.15 8.92 -15.81
CA ARG A 86 -5.74 8.61 -15.53
C ARG A 86 -4.94 8.17 -16.75
N ASN A 87 -5.55 8.08 -17.92
CA ASN A 87 -4.97 7.50 -19.13
C ASN A 87 -4.45 6.05 -18.93
N ILE A 88 -5.04 5.29 -17.98
CA ILE A 88 -4.66 3.92 -17.69
C ILE A 88 -5.52 2.94 -18.51
N GLY A 89 -4.85 1.98 -19.15
CA GLY A 89 -5.46 0.92 -19.95
C GLY A 89 -5.45 1.19 -21.45
N THR A 90 -5.19 0.11 -22.19
CA THR A 90 -5.18 0.04 -23.66
C THR A 90 -6.26 -0.95 -24.14
N GLU A 91 -6.39 -1.15 -25.45
CA GLU A 91 -7.27 -2.19 -26.01
C GLU A 91 -6.82 -3.62 -25.62
N ASP A 92 -5.52 -3.83 -25.40
CA ASP A 92 -4.93 -5.11 -25.02
C ASP A 92 -4.98 -5.39 -23.53
N ASP A 93 -5.35 -4.39 -22.73
CA ASP A 93 -5.52 -4.54 -21.29
C ASP A 93 -6.91 -5.05 -20.91
N GLY A 94 -6.93 -5.87 -19.86
CA GLY A 94 -8.13 -6.29 -19.14
C GLY A 94 -8.25 -5.62 -17.78
N VAL A 95 -9.34 -5.95 -17.08
CA VAL A 95 -9.57 -5.58 -15.68
C VAL A 95 -9.95 -6.85 -14.91
N LEU A 96 -9.35 -7.03 -13.73
CA LEU A 96 -9.65 -8.11 -12.79
C LEU A 96 -9.94 -7.52 -11.41
N VAL A 97 -11.13 -7.77 -10.86
CA VAL A 97 -11.46 -7.37 -9.48
C VAL A 97 -10.93 -8.42 -8.50
N THR A 98 -10.37 -7.95 -7.40
CA THR A 98 -9.73 -8.78 -6.38
C THR A 98 -10.22 -8.46 -4.97
N SER A 99 -9.96 -9.38 -4.03
CA SER A 99 -10.27 -9.21 -2.61
C SER A 99 -9.28 -8.27 -1.91
N GLY A 100 -9.23 -7.01 -2.40
CA GLY A 100 -8.25 -5.98 -2.08
C GLY A 100 -6.96 -6.14 -2.89
N ALA A 101 -6.11 -5.09 -2.88
CA ALA A 101 -4.85 -5.09 -3.65
C ALA A 101 -3.88 -6.19 -3.20
N GLN A 102 -3.91 -6.62 -1.92
CA GLN A 102 -3.07 -7.73 -1.44
C GLN A 102 -3.23 -9.00 -2.27
N GLN A 103 -4.46 -9.31 -2.72
CA GLN A 103 -4.69 -10.47 -3.59
C GLN A 103 -4.06 -10.28 -4.98
N ILE A 104 -3.88 -9.04 -5.46
CA ILE A 104 -3.18 -8.79 -6.73
C ILE A 104 -1.72 -9.21 -6.59
N MET A 105 -1.07 -8.82 -5.47
CA MET A 105 0.33 -9.19 -5.18
C MET A 105 0.51 -10.70 -5.21
N ASP A 106 -0.36 -11.43 -4.49
CA ASP A 106 -0.33 -12.90 -4.41
C ASP A 106 -0.61 -13.54 -5.78
N LEU A 107 -1.68 -13.15 -6.47
CA LEU A 107 -2.05 -13.73 -7.77
C LEU A 107 -1.01 -13.47 -8.85
N PHE A 108 -0.47 -12.26 -8.92
CA PHE A 108 0.57 -11.91 -9.88
C PHE A 108 1.85 -12.70 -9.61
N THR A 109 2.32 -12.71 -8.37
CA THR A 109 3.50 -13.47 -7.96
C THR A 109 3.33 -14.95 -8.31
N LYS A 110 2.19 -15.55 -7.94
CA LYS A 110 1.85 -16.94 -8.26
C LYS A 110 1.85 -17.25 -9.75
N SER A 111 1.47 -16.26 -10.58
CA SER A 111 1.35 -16.45 -12.03
C SER A 111 2.68 -16.31 -12.78
N ILE A 112 3.63 -15.55 -12.24
CA ILE A 112 4.85 -15.12 -12.94
C ILE A 112 6.11 -15.73 -12.35
N LEU A 113 6.16 -15.96 -11.02
CA LEU A 113 7.36 -16.31 -10.28
C LEU A 113 7.48 -17.81 -10.01
N ASN A 114 8.66 -18.37 -10.29
CA ASN A 114 9.09 -19.66 -9.76
C ASN A 114 9.95 -19.49 -8.50
N GLU A 115 10.03 -20.53 -7.67
CA GLU A 115 10.87 -20.55 -6.46
C GLU A 115 12.33 -20.21 -6.80
N GLY A 116 12.91 -19.27 -6.05
CA GLY A 116 14.30 -18.83 -6.20
C GLY A 116 14.52 -17.74 -7.28
N GLU A 117 13.51 -17.39 -8.06
CA GLU A 117 13.59 -16.27 -8.98
C GLU A 117 13.54 -14.92 -8.23
N THR A 118 14.04 -13.88 -8.86
CA THR A 118 14.28 -12.57 -8.23
C THR A 118 13.10 -11.61 -8.42
N VAL A 119 12.72 -10.96 -7.33
CA VAL A 119 11.86 -9.77 -7.31
C VAL A 119 12.68 -8.59 -6.82
N ILE A 120 12.73 -7.53 -7.62
CA ILE A 120 13.32 -6.26 -7.23
C ILE A 120 12.21 -5.38 -6.62
N CYS A 121 12.49 -4.72 -5.49
CA CYS A 121 11.57 -3.80 -4.85
C CYS A 121 12.29 -2.62 -4.21
N GLU A 122 11.55 -1.60 -3.82
CA GLU A 122 12.07 -0.49 -3.02
C GLU A 122 12.59 -0.99 -1.66
N ALA A 123 13.58 -0.35 -1.10
CA ALA A 123 14.05 -0.56 0.27
C ALA A 123 14.12 0.80 0.99
N PRO A 124 13.19 1.04 1.94
CA PRO A 124 12.16 0.13 2.47
C PRO A 124 10.96 -0.09 1.53
N SER A 125 10.17 -1.16 1.77
CA SER A 125 8.98 -1.49 0.99
C SER A 125 7.83 -2.04 1.84
N PHE A 126 6.64 -2.15 1.24
CA PHE A 126 5.45 -2.59 1.98
C PHE A 126 5.55 -4.06 2.44
N ILE A 127 5.53 -4.26 3.75
CA ILE A 127 5.69 -5.57 4.37
C ILE A 127 4.67 -6.62 3.89
N GLY A 128 3.42 -6.20 3.59
CA GLY A 128 2.40 -7.13 3.08
C GLY A 128 2.84 -7.77 1.77
N SER A 129 3.36 -6.98 0.84
CA SER A 129 3.86 -7.46 -0.45
C SER A 129 5.15 -8.25 -0.30
N LEU A 130 6.10 -7.78 0.55
CA LEU A 130 7.33 -8.54 0.84
C LEU A 130 7.01 -9.95 1.37
N ASN A 131 6.02 -10.08 2.25
CA ASN A 131 5.61 -11.37 2.79
C ASN A 131 4.92 -12.25 1.75
N ASP A 132 4.14 -11.69 0.83
CA ASP A 132 3.61 -12.45 -0.29
C ASP A 132 4.74 -13.02 -1.16
N PHE A 133 5.70 -12.20 -1.53
CA PHE A 133 6.85 -12.63 -2.34
C PHE A 133 7.69 -13.70 -1.61
N ARG A 134 7.95 -13.52 -0.31
CA ARG A 134 8.63 -14.52 0.52
C ARG A 134 7.87 -15.85 0.59
N SER A 135 6.53 -15.82 0.59
CA SER A 135 5.70 -17.03 0.62
C SER A 135 5.87 -17.90 -0.63
N TYR A 136 6.27 -17.28 -1.75
CA TYR A 136 6.65 -17.97 -2.99
C TYR A 136 8.15 -18.25 -3.08
N LYS A 137 8.91 -18.02 -1.99
CA LYS A 137 10.35 -18.19 -1.93
C LYS A 137 11.11 -17.36 -2.98
N ALA A 138 10.61 -16.16 -3.26
CA ALA A 138 11.33 -15.21 -4.09
C ALA A 138 12.65 -14.81 -3.44
N LYS A 139 13.67 -14.58 -4.26
CA LYS A 139 14.85 -13.81 -3.86
C LYS A 139 14.47 -12.33 -3.92
N LEU A 140 14.46 -11.65 -2.78
CA LEU A 140 14.17 -10.22 -2.71
C LEU A 140 15.45 -9.40 -2.84
N VAL A 141 15.44 -8.41 -3.73
CA VAL A 141 16.52 -7.44 -3.91
C VAL A 141 15.96 -6.05 -3.69
N GLY A 142 16.39 -5.42 -2.59
CA GLY A 142 15.97 -4.08 -2.20
C GLY A 142 16.83 -3.02 -2.88
N ILE A 143 16.19 -2.05 -3.52
CA ILE A 143 16.84 -0.87 -4.10
C ILE A 143 16.64 0.32 -3.17
N PRO A 144 17.71 1.01 -2.75
CA PRO A 144 17.60 2.16 -1.87
C PRO A 144 16.76 3.27 -2.50
N MET A 145 16.11 4.05 -1.64
CA MET A 145 15.29 5.19 -2.03
C MET A 145 16.10 6.49 -1.95
N ASP A 146 15.96 7.33 -2.97
CA ASP A 146 16.32 8.74 -2.93
C ASP A 146 15.10 9.56 -2.46
N THR A 147 15.25 10.85 -2.26
CA THR A 147 14.16 11.75 -1.81
C THR A 147 13.00 11.88 -2.82
N ASP A 148 13.20 11.42 -4.05
CA ASP A 148 12.22 11.46 -5.16
C ASP A 148 11.94 10.08 -5.78
N GLY A 149 12.13 9.00 -5.02
CA GLY A 149 11.81 7.63 -5.43
C GLY A 149 13.01 6.69 -5.45
N MET A 150 12.83 5.50 -6.02
CA MET A 150 13.85 4.47 -6.15
C MET A 150 15.13 5.00 -6.81
N ASN A 151 16.31 4.60 -6.33
CA ASN A 151 17.58 4.98 -6.94
C ASN A 151 17.79 4.25 -8.27
N MET A 152 17.82 4.98 -9.37
CA MET A 152 17.84 4.41 -10.71
C MET A 152 19.18 3.78 -11.07
N GLU A 153 20.30 4.29 -10.57
CA GLU A 153 21.64 3.71 -10.81
C GLU A 153 21.76 2.34 -10.11
N ALA A 154 21.25 2.26 -8.88
CA ALA A 154 21.21 0.99 -8.15
C ALA A 154 20.25 -0.02 -8.78
N LEU A 155 19.12 0.43 -9.35
CA LEU A 155 18.19 -0.41 -10.10
C LEU A 155 18.85 -0.96 -11.36
N GLU A 156 19.49 -0.13 -12.17
CA GLU A 156 20.18 -0.54 -13.39
C GLU A 156 21.26 -1.59 -13.08
N LYS A 157 22.09 -1.33 -12.08
CA LYS A 157 23.10 -2.28 -11.62
C LYS A 157 22.48 -3.61 -11.15
N ALA A 158 21.37 -3.57 -10.43
CA ALA A 158 20.69 -4.78 -9.98
C ALA A 158 20.15 -5.58 -11.16
N LEU A 159 19.57 -4.93 -12.16
CA LEU A 159 19.08 -5.58 -13.39
C LEU A 159 20.20 -6.23 -14.21
N GLU A 160 21.41 -5.65 -14.20
CA GLU A 160 22.59 -6.20 -14.88
C GLU A 160 23.22 -7.39 -14.15
N THR A 161 23.18 -7.38 -12.81
CA THR A 161 23.92 -8.35 -11.99
C THR A 161 23.07 -9.50 -11.46
N GLU A 162 21.78 -9.25 -11.23
CA GLU A 162 20.87 -10.27 -10.72
C GLU A 162 20.36 -11.19 -11.82
N LYS A 163 20.21 -12.46 -11.46
CA LYS A 163 19.72 -13.49 -12.40
C LYS A 163 18.23 -13.72 -12.21
N ASN A 164 17.55 -14.04 -13.31
CA ASN A 164 16.15 -14.44 -13.31
C ASN A 164 15.23 -13.42 -12.61
N VAL A 165 15.46 -12.13 -12.89
CA VAL A 165 14.57 -11.07 -12.42
C VAL A 165 13.23 -11.21 -13.14
N LYS A 166 12.13 -11.34 -12.39
CA LYS A 166 10.79 -11.55 -12.96
C LYS A 166 9.97 -10.27 -13.00
N PHE A 167 10.05 -9.49 -11.94
CA PHE A 167 9.36 -8.20 -11.92
C PHE A 167 9.99 -7.23 -10.92
N ILE A 168 9.68 -5.94 -11.14
CA ILE A 168 9.97 -4.84 -10.22
C ILE A 168 8.64 -4.48 -9.54
N TYR A 169 8.63 -4.47 -8.20
CA TYR A 169 7.51 -3.98 -7.39
C TYR A 169 7.79 -2.57 -6.91
N THR A 170 6.86 -1.65 -7.12
CA THR A 170 6.99 -0.25 -6.70
C THR A 170 5.67 0.36 -6.28
N ILE A 171 5.72 1.29 -5.31
CA ILE A 171 4.61 2.15 -4.89
C ILE A 171 4.97 3.59 -5.27
N PRO A 172 4.71 4.06 -6.49
CA PRO A 172 5.24 5.32 -6.98
C PRO A 172 4.58 6.57 -6.38
N ASN A 173 3.44 6.43 -5.68
CA ASN A 173 2.73 7.53 -5.06
C ASN A 173 2.65 7.35 -3.54
N PHE A 174 3.27 8.29 -2.79
CA PHE A 174 3.16 8.33 -1.32
C PHE A 174 3.48 6.97 -0.69
N GLN A 175 4.63 6.46 -1.06
CA GLN A 175 5.12 5.12 -0.79
C GLN A 175 4.94 4.70 0.68
N ASN A 176 4.58 3.47 0.91
CA ASN A 176 4.51 2.88 2.24
C ASN A 176 5.77 2.01 2.47
N PRO A 177 6.69 2.42 3.39
CA PRO A 177 6.45 3.32 4.51
C PRO A 177 6.93 4.77 4.34
N SER A 178 7.71 5.10 3.30
CA SER A 178 8.51 6.33 3.23
C SER A 178 7.69 7.62 3.04
N GLY A 179 6.49 7.53 2.46
CA GLY A 179 5.72 8.71 2.06
C GLY A 179 6.22 9.38 0.78
N ILE A 180 7.35 8.95 0.25
CA ILE A 180 7.99 9.51 -0.95
C ILE A 180 7.12 9.28 -2.18
N THR A 181 7.09 10.28 -3.07
CA THR A 181 6.51 10.16 -4.40
C THR A 181 7.61 10.10 -5.45
N MET A 182 7.57 9.05 -6.29
CA MET A 182 8.52 8.87 -7.37
C MET A 182 8.31 9.97 -8.43
N SER A 183 9.40 10.68 -8.78
CA SER A 183 9.39 11.71 -9.82
C SER A 183 9.01 11.13 -11.18
N LEU A 184 8.46 11.98 -12.06
CA LEU A 184 8.06 11.55 -13.40
C LEU A 184 9.26 11.03 -14.22
N GLU A 185 10.41 11.66 -14.07
CA GLU A 185 11.66 11.23 -14.72
C GLU A 185 12.03 9.81 -14.29
N LYS A 186 11.99 9.50 -13.00
CA LYS A 186 12.28 8.17 -12.49
C LYS A 186 11.25 7.13 -12.90
N ARG A 187 9.95 7.50 -13.03
CA ARG A 187 8.92 6.59 -13.57
C ARG A 187 9.24 6.17 -15.01
N HIS A 188 9.62 7.14 -15.86
CA HIS A 188 10.04 6.84 -17.23
C HIS A 188 11.31 6.00 -17.25
N ARG A 189 12.33 6.35 -16.43
CA ARG A 189 13.59 5.58 -16.39
C ARG A 189 13.38 4.15 -15.92
N LEU A 190 12.55 3.94 -14.89
CA LEU A 190 12.20 2.60 -14.40
C LEU A 190 11.52 1.78 -15.52
N TYR A 191 10.58 2.37 -16.23
CA TYR A 191 9.90 1.71 -17.35
C TYR A 191 10.88 1.30 -18.46
N GLU A 192 11.77 2.21 -18.89
CA GLU A 192 12.77 1.93 -19.92
C GLU A 192 13.77 0.85 -19.48
N LEU A 193 14.21 0.87 -18.23
CA LEU A 193 15.07 -0.17 -17.68
C LEU A 193 14.36 -1.53 -17.64
N ALA A 194 13.14 -1.59 -17.16
CA ALA A 194 12.35 -2.82 -17.13
C ALA A 194 12.14 -3.39 -18.53
N LYS A 195 11.79 -2.54 -19.50
CA LYS A 195 11.65 -2.91 -20.92
C LYS A 195 12.95 -3.45 -21.51
N ALA A 196 14.08 -2.78 -21.28
CA ALA A 196 15.38 -3.18 -21.81
C ALA A 196 15.84 -4.57 -21.30
N HIS A 197 15.39 -4.97 -20.10
CA HIS A 197 15.75 -6.24 -19.48
C HIS A 197 14.65 -7.32 -19.56
N ASP A 198 13.55 -7.07 -20.29
CA ASP A 198 12.40 -7.98 -20.40
C ASP A 198 11.79 -8.36 -19.05
N VAL A 199 11.63 -7.36 -18.16
CA VAL A 199 11.14 -7.49 -16.79
C VAL A 199 9.80 -6.79 -16.66
N MET A 200 8.83 -7.40 -15.98
CA MET A 200 7.53 -6.79 -15.71
C MET A 200 7.59 -5.79 -14.56
N ILE A 201 6.62 -4.90 -14.50
CA ILE A 201 6.43 -3.94 -13.39
C ILE A 201 5.10 -4.24 -12.71
N LEU A 202 5.12 -4.37 -11.39
CA LEU A 202 3.93 -4.37 -10.54
C LEU A 202 3.82 -3.01 -9.86
N GLU A 203 2.99 -2.13 -10.42
CA GLU A 203 2.73 -0.78 -9.90
C GLU A 203 1.58 -0.82 -8.91
N ASP A 204 1.89 -0.70 -7.61
CA ASP A 204 0.91 -0.68 -6.53
C ASP A 204 0.53 0.77 -6.18
N ASN A 205 -0.74 1.12 -6.36
CA ASN A 205 -1.20 2.50 -6.21
C ASN A 205 -2.43 2.66 -5.29
N PRO A 206 -2.31 2.34 -3.99
CA PRO A 206 -3.42 2.51 -3.05
C PRO A 206 -3.63 3.95 -2.58
N TYR A 207 -2.65 4.85 -2.80
CA TYR A 207 -2.64 6.21 -2.23
C TYR A 207 -2.71 7.32 -3.27
N GLY A 208 -2.66 7.03 -4.57
CA GLY A 208 -2.52 8.04 -5.63
C GLY A 208 -3.60 9.12 -5.66
N ASP A 209 -4.79 8.84 -5.11
CA ASP A 209 -5.87 9.82 -4.98
C ASP A 209 -5.77 10.70 -3.72
N LEU A 210 -4.84 10.39 -2.81
CA LEU A 210 -4.65 11.06 -1.52
C LEU A 210 -3.43 12.01 -1.55
N TYR A 211 -3.36 12.87 -2.56
CA TYR A 211 -2.39 13.96 -2.65
C TYR A 211 -2.90 15.20 -1.92
N TYR A 212 -2.00 15.97 -1.31
CA TYR A 212 -2.37 17.14 -0.50
C TYR A 212 -1.84 18.44 -1.10
N GLU A 213 -0.82 18.34 -1.94
CA GLU A 213 -0.20 19.46 -2.64
C GLU A 213 0.07 19.06 -4.10
N GLY A 214 0.05 20.01 -5.01
CA GLY A 214 0.33 19.81 -6.43
C GLY A 214 -0.76 19.04 -7.16
N GLU A 215 -0.38 18.42 -8.27
CA GLU A 215 -1.22 17.59 -9.13
C GLU A 215 -0.72 16.15 -9.14
N PRO A 216 -1.62 15.16 -9.32
CA PRO A 216 -1.20 13.77 -9.39
C PRO A 216 -0.30 13.52 -10.61
N LEU A 217 0.83 12.85 -10.39
CA LEU A 217 1.73 12.47 -11.47
C LEU A 217 1.15 11.29 -12.27
N PRO A 218 1.44 11.23 -13.59
CA PRO A 218 1.06 10.09 -14.42
C PRO A 218 1.56 8.77 -13.84
N SER A 219 0.70 7.76 -13.81
CA SER A 219 1.05 6.38 -13.45
C SER A 219 2.03 5.78 -14.49
N ILE A 220 2.89 4.87 -14.08
CA ILE A 220 3.77 4.13 -15.00
C ILE A 220 2.92 3.39 -16.04
N LYS A 221 1.80 2.79 -15.63
CA LYS A 221 0.85 2.14 -16.55
C LYS A 221 0.26 3.10 -17.59
N SER A 222 0.21 4.41 -17.33
CA SER A 222 -0.40 5.37 -18.26
C SER A 222 0.39 5.56 -19.56
N PHE A 223 1.66 5.20 -19.57
CA PHE A 223 2.53 5.24 -20.75
C PHE A 223 3.09 3.86 -21.16
N ASP A 224 2.56 2.78 -20.57
CA ASP A 224 2.88 1.41 -20.96
C ASP A 224 2.30 1.08 -22.34
N THR A 225 3.18 0.99 -23.34
CA THR A 225 2.85 0.58 -24.71
C THR A 225 3.28 -0.85 -25.03
N ASP A 226 4.07 -1.47 -24.17
CA ASP A 226 4.69 -2.77 -24.39
C ASP A 226 3.98 -3.91 -23.62
N GLY A 227 3.02 -3.56 -22.77
CA GLY A 227 2.24 -4.53 -21.98
C GLY A 227 3.06 -5.18 -20.87
N ILE A 228 3.98 -4.44 -20.24
CA ILE A 228 4.85 -4.94 -19.17
C ILE A 228 4.42 -4.48 -17.76
N VAL A 229 3.40 -3.60 -17.66
CA VAL A 229 2.96 -3.05 -16.37
C VAL A 229 1.62 -3.64 -15.96
N ILE A 230 1.56 -4.18 -14.73
CA ILE A 230 0.32 -4.47 -14.01
C ILE A 230 0.08 -3.35 -13.01
N TYR A 231 -1.01 -2.62 -13.19
CA TYR A 231 -1.48 -1.60 -12.25
C TYR A 231 -2.38 -2.24 -11.20
N ALA A 232 -2.07 -2.02 -9.93
CA ALA A 232 -2.86 -2.48 -8.80
C ALA A 232 -3.56 -1.31 -8.11
N GLY A 233 -4.87 -1.21 -8.28
CA GLY A 233 -5.72 -0.21 -7.65
C GLY A 233 -6.47 -0.77 -6.44
N SER A 234 -6.92 0.11 -5.55
CA SER A 234 -7.63 -0.29 -4.33
C SER A 234 -8.70 0.70 -3.92
N PHE A 235 -9.86 0.21 -3.51
CA PHE A 235 -10.89 1.02 -2.84
C PHE A 235 -10.66 1.17 -1.33
N SER A 236 -9.64 0.49 -0.79
CA SER A 236 -9.41 0.47 0.67
C SER A 236 -9.15 1.83 1.28
N LYS A 237 -8.54 2.76 0.55
CA LYS A 237 -8.17 4.09 1.09
C LYS A 237 -9.12 5.20 0.63
N VAL A 238 -9.96 4.90 -0.37
CA VAL A 238 -10.89 5.88 -0.96
C VAL A 238 -12.37 5.60 -0.64
N ILE A 239 -12.74 4.34 -0.35
CA ILE A 239 -14.12 4.01 0.08
C ILE A 239 -14.08 3.32 1.44
N SER A 240 -13.55 2.08 1.52
CA SER A 240 -13.49 1.32 2.78
C SER A 240 -12.56 0.11 2.68
N PRO A 241 -11.62 -0.06 3.62
CA PRO A 241 -10.77 -1.25 3.65
C PRO A 241 -11.55 -2.52 4.04
N GLY A 242 -12.64 -2.39 4.80
CA GLY A 242 -13.48 -3.52 5.23
C GLY A 242 -14.25 -4.19 4.09
N MET A 243 -14.49 -3.49 2.99
CA MET A 243 -15.18 -4.03 1.81
C MET A 243 -14.32 -5.03 1.03
N ARG A 244 -12.99 -4.97 1.18
CA ARG A 244 -12.03 -5.85 0.51
C ARG A 244 -12.20 -5.87 -1.01
N VAL A 245 -12.21 -4.70 -1.65
CA VAL A 245 -12.25 -4.57 -3.12
C VAL A 245 -11.00 -3.85 -3.61
N GLY A 246 -10.29 -4.50 -4.54
CA GLY A 246 -9.21 -3.97 -5.33
C GLY A 246 -9.39 -4.35 -6.80
N TYR A 247 -8.54 -3.86 -7.68
CA TYR A 247 -8.60 -4.19 -9.10
C TYR A 247 -7.21 -4.10 -9.75
N ALA A 248 -6.94 -5.05 -10.63
CA ALA A 248 -5.76 -5.03 -11.50
C ALA A 248 -6.15 -4.59 -12.91
N ILE A 249 -5.30 -3.77 -13.54
CA ILE A 249 -5.39 -3.42 -14.96
C ILE A 249 -4.06 -3.79 -15.62
N GLY A 250 -4.10 -4.58 -16.69
CA GLY A 250 -2.89 -5.00 -17.38
C GLY A 250 -3.17 -5.96 -18.53
N PRO A 251 -2.11 -6.54 -19.14
CA PRO A 251 -2.24 -7.39 -20.32
C PRO A 251 -3.19 -8.56 -20.09
N LYS A 252 -4.15 -8.73 -21.00
CA LYS A 252 -5.16 -9.81 -20.94
C LYS A 252 -4.56 -11.20 -20.70
N PRO A 253 -3.44 -11.61 -21.33
CA PRO A 253 -2.86 -12.93 -21.07
C PRO A 253 -2.40 -13.15 -19.63
N VAL A 254 -1.84 -12.11 -18.99
CA VAL A 254 -1.40 -12.16 -17.59
C VAL A 254 -2.62 -12.24 -16.66
N LEU A 255 -3.60 -11.34 -16.87
CA LEU A 255 -4.82 -11.35 -16.07
C LEU A 255 -5.61 -12.65 -16.21
N ALA A 256 -5.59 -13.30 -17.38
CA ALA A 256 -6.21 -14.60 -17.57
C ALA A 256 -5.57 -15.68 -16.67
N LYS A 257 -4.25 -15.67 -16.50
CA LYS A 257 -3.55 -16.57 -15.57
C LYS A 257 -3.85 -16.25 -14.10
N MET A 258 -3.86 -14.95 -13.76
CA MET A 258 -4.27 -14.51 -12.42
C MET A 258 -5.72 -14.94 -12.12
N THR A 259 -6.63 -14.87 -13.09
CA THR A 259 -8.03 -15.33 -12.94
C THR A 259 -8.09 -16.82 -12.63
N VAL A 260 -7.33 -17.66 -13.35
CA VAL A 260 -7.27 -19.11 -13.06
C VAL A 260 -6.74 -19.36 -11.63
N CYS A 261 -5.72 -18.63 -11.21
CA CYS A 261 -5.21 -18.72 -9.83
C CYS A 261 -6.27 -18.30 -8.80
N LYS A 262 -7.02 -17.23 -9.10
CA LYS A 262 -8.10 -16.69 -8.26
C LYS A 262 -9.25 -17.68 -8.08
N GLN A 263 -9.60 -18.44 -9.12
CA GLN A 263 -10.64 -19.50 -9.02
C GLN A 263 -10.34 -20.50 -7.90
N GLY A 264 -9.07 -20.82 -7.70
CA GLY A 264 -8.63 -21.72 -6.62
C GLY A 264 -8.51 -21.08 -5.23
N GLN A 265 -8.66 -19.77 -5.13
CA GLN A 265 -8.54 -19.04 -3.85
C GLN A 265 -9.91 -18.67 -3.26
N ASP A 266 -10.69 -17.90 -3.99
CA ASP A 266 -11.94 -17.33 -3.49
C ASP A 266 -13.11 -17.44 -4.46
N VAL A 267 -12.95 -18.13 -5.59
CA VAL A 267 -13.92 -18.25 -6.69
C VAL A 267 -14.22 -16.88 -7.32
N HIS A 268 -14.65 -15.91 -6.53
CA HIS A 268 -14.82 -14.50 -6.89
C HIS A 268 -14.76 -13.62 -5.63
N THR A 269 -14.38 -12.36 -5.82
CA THR A 269 -14.46 -11.34 -4.77
C THR A 269 -15.91 -11.12 -4.36
N ASN A 270 -16.15 -10.80 -3.08
CA ASN A 270 -17.48 -10.57 -2.53
C ASN A 270 -18.33 -9.64 -3.43
N ILE A 271 -19.43 -10.21 -4.01
CA ILE A 271 -20.23 -9.51 -5.02
C ILE A 271 -20.98 -8.30 -4.44
N TRP A 272 -21.49 -8.41 -3.22
CA TRP A 272 -22.16 -7.31 -2.53
C TRP A 272 -21.24 -6.08 -2.43
N SER A 273 -20.01 -6.27 -2.00
CA SER A 273 -19.00 -5.19 -1.93
C SER A 273 -18.69 -4.58 -3.30
N GLN A 274 -18.60 -5.38 -4.34
CA GLN A 274 -18.37 -4.91 -5.71
C GLN A 274 -19.52 -4.03 -6.22
N VAL A 275 -20.76 -4.45 -5.97
CA VAL A 275 -21.95 -3.67 -6.36
C VAL A 275 -22.01 -2.35 -5.59
N LEU A 276 -21.66 -2.35 -4.29
CA LEU A 276 -21.60 -1.13 -3.50
C LEU A 276 -20.55 -0.14 -4.06
N CYS A 277 -19.34 -0.63 -4.41
CA CYS A 277 -18.32 0.20 -5.03
C CYS A 277 -18.82 0.80 -6.36
N TYR A 278 -19.39 -0.04 -7.22
CA TYR A 278 -19.93 0.39 -8.52
C TYR A 278 -20.99 1.48 -8.37
N ARG A 279 -22.01 1.21 -7.53
CA ARG A 279 -23.11 2.17 -7.31
C ARG A 279 -22.62 3.46 -6.63
N PHE A 280 -21.68 3.35 -5.71
CA PHE A 280 -21.10 4.55 -5.11
C PHE A 280 -20.40 5.43 -6.15
N MET A 281 -19.62 4.84 -7.07
CA MET A 281 -18.94 5.59 -8.14
C MET A 281 -19.90 6.16 -9.19
N THR A 282 -21.08 5.56 -9.40
CA THR A 282 -22.01 5.93 -10.49
C THR A 282 -23.25 6.70 -10.04
N GLU A 283 -23.67 6.53 -8.78
CA GLU A 283 -24.87 7.19 -8.24
C GLU A 283 -24.52 8.42 -7.38
N TYR A 284 -23.24 8.57 -6.99
CA TYR A 284 -22.75 9.72 -6.21
C TYR A 284 -21.58 10.41 -6.92
N ASP A 285 -21.30 11.64 -6.51
CA ASP A 285 -20.15 12.40 -7.02
C ASP A 285 -18.86 11.86 -6.37
N PHE A 286 -18.21 10.93 -7.05
CA PHE A 286 -16.99 10.28 -6.57
C PHE A 286 -15.80 11.26 -6.49
N ASP A 287 -15.70 12.20 -7.42
CA ASP A 287 -14.61 13.20 -7.41
C ASP A 287 -14.78 14.19 -6.26
N ALA A 288 -16.01 14.61 -5.95
CA ALA A 288 -16.29 15.41 -4.76
C ALA A 288 -15.99 14.64 -3.47
N HIS A 289 -16.24 13.34 -3.43
CA HIS A 289 -15.84 12.48 -2.30
C HIS A 289 -14.32 12.45 -2.15
N LEU A 290 -13.56 12.21 -3.20
CA LEU A 290 -12.09 12.23 -3.18
C LEU A 290 -11.56 13.60 -2.73
N ALA A 291 -12.16 14.69 -3.20
CA ALA A 291 -11.81 16.05 -2.74
C ALA A 291 -12.08 16.24 -1.24
N GLY A 292 -13.16 15.62 -0.72
CA GLY A 292 -13.47 15.58 0.72
C GLY A 292 -12.40 14.85 1.53
N LEU A 293 -11.95 13.69 1.05
CA LEU A 293 -10.87 12.93 1.68
C LEU A 293 -9.58 13.74 1.76
N ARG A 294 -9.20 14.37 0.65
CA ARG A 294 -8.00 15.23 0.60
C ARG A 294 -8.06 16.35 1.65
N LYS A 295 -9.21 17.00 1.83
CA LYS A 295 -9.40 18.05 2.86
C LYS A 295 -9.19 17.49 4.28
N ILE A 296 -9.74 16.32 4.58
CA ILE A 296 -9.58 15.66 5.89
C ILE A 296 -8.08 15.40 6.15
N TYR A 297 -7.39 14.76 5.22
CA TYR A 297 -6.00 14.37 5.44
C TYR A 297 -5.01 15.53 5.35
N THR A 298 -5.28 16.56 4.55
CA THR A 298 -4.49 17.80 4.55
C THR A 298 -4.48 18.45 5.94
N LYS A 299 -5.66 18.51 6.61
CA LYS A 299 -5.76 19.03 7.98
C LYS A 299 -4.95 18.19 8.98
N LYS A 300 -5.08 16.85 8.90
CA LYS A 300 -4.35 15.92 9.77
C LYS A 300 -2.83 16.00 9.55
N ARG A 301 -2.40 16.10 8.29
CA ARG A 301 -0.99 16.30 7.95
C ARG A 301 -0.44 17.61 8.53
N ALA A 302 -1.18 18.70 8.36
CA ALA A 302 -0.75 19.99 8.90
C ALA A 302 -0.54 19.93 10.42
N LEU A 303 -1.50 19.35 11.16
CA LEU A 303 -1.36 19.13 12.59
C LEU A 303 -0.15 18.25 12.92
N LEU A 304 0.06 17.15 12.17
CA LEU A 304 1.23 16.28 12.38
C LEU A 304 2.52 17.05 12.21
N LEU A 305 2.68 17.83 11.13
CA LEU A 305 3.91 18.59 10.85
C LEU A 305 4.19 19.62 11.95
N ASP A 306 3.18 20.36 12.40
CA ASP A 306 3.33 21.32 13.51
C ASP A 306 3.81 20.62 14.80
N LEU A 307 3.26 19.45 15.10
CA LEU A 307 3.63 18.65 16.27
C LEU A 307 5.04 18.06 16.14
N MET A 308 5.39 17.56 14.96
CA MET A 308 6.73 17.02 14.69
C MET A 308 7.78 18.11 14.80
N GLU A 309 7.55 19.28 14.21
CA GLU A 309 8.46 20.42 14.31
C GLU A 309 8.68 20.85 15.77
N LYS A 310 7.61 20.87 16.56
CA LYS A 310 7.66 21.29 17.96
C LYS A 310 8.33 20.26 18.88
N HIS A 311 8.07 18.97 18.68
CA HIS A 311 8.42 17.93 19.65
C HIS A 311 9.51 16.97 19.16
N LEU A 312 9.70 16.78 17.85
CA LEU A 312 10.62 15.81 17.26
C LEU A 312 11.82 16.46 16.58
N ALA A 313 11.65 17.60 15.90
CA ALA A 313 12.70 18.25 15.10
C ALA A 313 14.07 18.45 15.79
N PRO A 314 14.17 18.67 17.13
CA PRO A 314 15.46 18.77 17.80
C PRO A 314 16.31 17.49 17.72
N TYR A 315 15.68 16.33 17.48
CA TYR A 315 16.34 15.03 17.56
C TYR A 315 16.09 14.12 16.36
N ILE A 316 14.92 14.20 15.75
CA ILE A 316 14.42 13.30 14.71
C ILE A 316 14.23 14.08 13.42
N THR A 317 14.66 13.52 12.30
CA THR A 317 14.36 14.01 10.96
C THR A 317 13.32 13.12 10.28
N TRP A 318 12.74 13.57 9.19
CA TRP A 318 11.78 12.78 8.42
C TRP A 318 11.83 13.09 6.93
N ASP A 319 11.43 12.12 6.13
CA ASP A 319 11.32 12.31 4.70
C ASP A 319 10.13 13.21 4.34
N PRO A 320 10.20 14.01 3.26
CA PRO A 320 9.09 14.83 2.83
C PRO A 320 7.93 13.95 2.34
N PHE A 321 6.70 14.28 2.75
CA PHE A 321 5.49 13.59 2.32
C PHE A 321 4.36 14.59 1.99
N ASN A 322 3.85 14.52 0.75
CA ASN A 322 2.82 15.42 0.22
C ASN A 322 1.50 14.71 -0.07
N GLY A 323 1.33 13.52 0.48
CA GLY A 323 0.13 12.69 0.33
C GLY A 323 0.22 11.42 1.17
N GLY A 324 -0.67 10.49 0.91
CA GLY A 324 -0.70 9.21 1.61
C GLY A 324 -1.13 9.32 3.07
N LEU A 325 -0.66 8.40 3.90
CA LEU A 325 -1.12 8.26 5.29
C LEU A 325 0.03 8.15 6.30
N PHE A 326 1.29 8.29 5.85
CA PHE A 326 2.48 7.96 6.65
C PHE A 326 3.54 9.06 6.63
N ALA A 327 4.30 9.12 7.71
CA ALA A 327 5.57 9.82 7.82
C ALA A 327 6.67 8.81 8.20
N TRP A 328 7.81 8.90 7.54
CA TRP A 328 8.99 8.09 7.79
C TRP A 328 10.01 8.92 8.53
N CYS A 329 10.32 8.51 9.75
CA CYS A 329 11.10 9.28 10.70
C CYS A 329 12.42 8.58 10.97
N HIS A 330 13.53 9.35 11.02
CA HIS A 330 14.89 8.88 11.24
C HIS A 330 15.40 9.31 12.62
N LEU A 331 15.87 8.35 13.39
CA LEU A 331 16.48 8.57 14.69
C LEU A 331 17.92 9.12 14.55
N PRO A 332 18.41 9.88 15.53
CA PRO A 332 19.78 10.37 15.52
C PRO A 332 20.78 9.21 15.69
N LYS A 333 22.00 9.42 15.17
CA LYS A 333 23.07 8.43 15.31
C LYS A 333 23.31 8.03 16.77
N GLY A 334 23.43 6.71 16.99
CA GLY A 334 23.70 6.15 18.31
C GLY A 334 22.46 5.80 19.13
N VAL A 335 21.26 6.12 18.65
CA VAL A 335 20.02 5.65 19.24
C VAL A 335 19.59 4.35 18.58
N ASP A 336 19.37 3.31 19.37
CA ASP A 336 18.82 2.04 18.89
C ASP A 336 17.32 2.18 18.62
N MET A 337 16.90 1.85 17.40
CA MET A 337 15.51 2.01 16.95
C MET A 337 14.57 1.08 17.72
N MET A 338 14.98 -0.17 18.00
CA MET A 338 14.11 -1.11 18.73
C MET A 338 13.98 -0.70 20.20
N GLU A 339 15.04 -0.18 20.83
CA GLU A 339 14.96 0.38 22.18
C GLU A 339 14.02 1.59 22.22
N PHE A 340 14.10 2.49 21.23
CA PHE A 340 13.18 3.62 21.10
C PHE A 340 11.72 3.17 21.00
N VAL A 341 11.41 2.22 20.12
CA VAL A 341 10.06 1.65 19.95
C VAL A 341 9.56 1.00 21.24
N GLN A 342 10.42 0.27 21.96
CA GLN A 342 10.06 -0.35 23.24
C GLN A 342 9.72 0.70 24.30
N LYS A 343 10.53 1.76 24.43
CA LYS A 343 10.28 2.87 25.36
C LYS A 343 9.00 3.65 25.01
N ALA A 344 8.72 3.83 23.71
CA ALA A 344 7.46 4.42 23.26
C ALA A 344 6.24 3.54 23.66
N LEU A 345 6.37 2.22 23.53
CA LEU A 345 5.33 1.28 24.00
C LEU A 345 5.10 1.37 25.51
N GLU A 346 6.14 1.50 26.32
CA GLU A 346 6.04 1.70 27.77
C GLU A 346 5.26 2.98 28.12
N LYS A 347 5.40 4.04 27.30
CA LYS A 347 4.62 5.29 27.37
C LYS A 347 3.26 5.21 26.67
N LYS A 348 2.83 4.01 26.28
CA LYS A 348 1.54 3.78 25.61
C LYS A 348 1.40 4.40 24.22
N VAL A 349 2.49 4.46 23.46
CA VAL A 349 2.47 4.90 22.06
C VAL A 349 3.00 3.78 21.16
N CYS A 350 2.25 3.45 20.10
CA CYS A 350 2.62 2.44 19.12
C CYS A 350 3.05 3.09 17.81
N VAL A 351 4.29 2.84 17.37
CA VAL A 351 4.82 3.14 16.03
C VAL A 351 5.28 1.84 15.36
N VAL A 352 5.63 1.87 14.08
CA VAL A 352 6.13 0.66 13.39
C VAL A 352 7.63 0.77 13.18
N PRO A 353 8.43 -0.20 13.68
CA PRO A 353 9.88 -0.23 13.49
C PRO A 353 10.24 -0.38 12.00
N GLY A 354 11.28 0.31 11.58
CA GLY A 354 11.69 0.36 10.18
C GLY A 354 12.17 -0.98 9.63
N THR A 355 12.79 -1.81 10.46
CA THR A 355 13.23 -3.17 10.08
C THR A 355 12.11 -4.02 9.48
N ALA A 356 10.87 -3.78 9.88
CA ALA A 356 9.70 -4.49 9.35
C ALA A 356 9.44 -4.26 7.84
N PHE A 357 10.04 -3.24 7.26
CA PHE A 357 9.88 -2.85 5.85
C PHE A 357 11.10 -3.16 4.98
N LEU A 358 12.11 -3.83 5.56
CA LEU A 358 13.32 -4.20 4.84
C LEU A 358 13.17 -5.57 4.16
N THR A 359 13.89 -5.76 3.07
CA THR A 359 13.99 -7.06 2.39
C THR A 359 14.71 -8.09 3.25
N ASP A 360 15.70 -7.66 4.03
CA ASP A 360 16.27 -8.42 5.16
C ASP A 360 15.97 -7.69 6.47
N GLU A 361 15.10 -8.28 7.30
CA GLU A 361 14.70 -7.72 8.59
C GLU A 361 15.84 -7.66 9.63
N ASN A 362 16.99 -8.30 9.34
CA ASN A 362 18.18 -8.29 10.21
C ASN A 362 19.13 -7.11 9.88
N GLU A 363 18.91 -6.41 8.76
CA GLU A 363 19.67 -5.22 8.46
C GLU A 363 19.38 -4.12 9.47
N PRO A 364 20.42 -3.34 9.88
CA PRO A 364 20.21 -2.20 10.78
C PRO A 364 19.33 -1.14 10.12
N CYS A 365 18.42 -0.58 10.91
CA CYS A 365 17.53 0.49 10.46
C CYS A 365 17.40 1.51 11.59
N ASP A 366 17.60 2.78 11.27
CA ASP A 366 17.45 3.90 12.19
C ASP A 366 16.08 4.58 12.10
N ALA A 367 15.18 4.04 11.30
CA ALA A 367 13.90 4.67 10.99
C ALA A 367 12.71 3.94 11.60
N PHE A 368 11.60 4.67 11.70
CA PHE A 368 10.29 4.15 12.10
C PHE A 368 9.17 4.88 11.35
N ARG A 369 8.01 4.21 11.21
CA ARG A 369 6.86 4.78 10.52
C ARG A 369 5.80 5.27 11.50
N ILE A 370 5.28 6.49 11.24
CA ILE A 370 4.10 7.07 11.88
C ILE A 370 2.93 7.05 10.89
N ASN A 371 1.74 6.64 11.36
CA ASN A 371 0.45 6.86 10.69
C ASN A 371 -0.26 8.03 11.37
N PHE A 372 -0.78 8.96 10.56
CA PHE A 372 -1.53 10.13 11.04
C PHE A 372 -3.01 10.14 10.67
N SER A 373 -3.44 9.20 9.84
CA SER A 373 -4.83 9.19 9.34
C SER A 373 -5.84 8.72 10.38
N THR A 374 -5.50 7.71 11.16
CA THR A 374 -6.42 7.04 12.09
C THR A 374 -6.65 7.80 13.40
N PRO A 375 -5.60 8.32 14.10
CA PRO A 375 -5.77 8.93 15.41
C PRO A 375 -6.60 10.21 15.34
N THR A 376 -7.32 10.52 16.43
CA THR A 376 -7.95 11.84 16.60
C THR A 376 -6.88 12.92 16.76
N ASP A 377 -7.28 14.20 16.65
CA ASP A 377 -6.35 15.33 16.83
C ASP A 377 -5.71 15.30 18.24
N GLU A 378 -6.47 14.91 19.28
CA GLU A 378 -5.99 14.75 20.66
C GLU A 378 -5.02 13.56 20.79
N GLN A 379 -5.36 12.43 20.18
CA GLN A 379 -4.49 11.25 20.18
C GLN A 379 -3.18 11.53 19.45
N LEU A 380 -3.24 12.21 18.29
CA LEU A 380 -2.07 12.60 17.54
C LEU A 380 -1.15 13.52 18.34
N THR A 381 -1.73 14.55 18.97
CA THR A 381 -1.01 15.50 19.84
C THR A 381 -0.34 14.76 21.00
N LYS A 382 -1.09 13.92 21.71
CA LYS A 382 -0.53 13.13 22.82
C LYS A 382 0.58 12.19 22.36
N GLY A 383 0.36 11.47 21.27
CA GLY A 383 1.33 10.48 20.75
C GLY A 383 2.64 11.12 20.36
N ILE A 384 2.61 12.22 19.58
CA ILE A 384 3.84 12.91 19.13
C ILE A 384 4.57 13.57 20.30
N THR A 385 3.85 14.14 21.26
CA THR A 385 4.46 14.70 22.49
C THR A 385 5.23 13.61 23.25
N LEU A 386 4.62 12.45 23.47
CA LEU A 386 5.27 11.33 24.19
C LEU A 386 6.45 10.73 23.42
N LEU A 387 6.42 10.70 22.08
CA LEU A 387 7.58 10.31 21.26
C LEU A 387 8.73 11.33 21.43
N GLY A 388 8.41 12.62 21.46
CA GLY A 388 9.40 13.68 21.72
C GLY A 388 10.04 13.56 23.11
N GLU A 389 9.27 13.26 24.16
CA GLU A 389 9.79 12.97 25.47
C GLU A 389 10.68 11.74 25.49
N THR A 390 10.27 10.69 24.77
CA THR A 390 11.02 9.42 24.69
C THR A 390 12.39 9.63 24.09
N ILE A 391 12.48 10.31 22.94
CA ILE A 391 13.78 10.54 22.29
C ILE A 391 14.67 11.46 23.11
N ARG A 392 14.12 12.50 23.72
CA ARG A 392 14.86 13.41 24.60
C ARG A 392 15.50 12.65 25.76
N GLU A 393 14.76 11.79 26.46
CA GLU A 393 15.27 10.96 27.55
C GLU A 393 16.38 9.98 27.11
N MET A 394 16.41 9.60 25.82
CA MET A 394 17.44 8.70 25.28
C MET A 394 18.72 9.45 24.89
N VAL A 395 18.59 10.71 24.47
CA VAL A 395 19.73 11.50 23.95
C VAL A 395 20.38 12.36 25.03
N GLU A 396 19.63 12.87 26.01
CA GLU A 396 20.13 13.77 27.05
C GLU A 396 20.66 13.03 28.31
N LYS A 397 20.81 11.70 28.21
CA LYS A 397 21.49 10.89 29.23
C LYS A 397 23.02 10.95 29.01
#